data_dd09aa0fcbec11c9638b30011be75152
#
_entry.id   dd09aa0fcbec11c9638b30011be75152
#
_cell.length_a   1.000
_cell.length_b   1.000
_cell.length_c   1.000
_cell.angle_alpha   90.00
_cell.angle_beta   90.00
_cell.angle_gamma   90.00
#
_symmetry.space_group_name_H-M   'P 1'
#
loop_
_entity.id
_entity.type
_entity.pdbx_description
1 polymer ?
#
loop_
_entity_poly.entity_id
_entity_poly.type
_entity_poly.pdbx_seq_one_letter_code
_entity_poly.pdbx_strand_id
1 'polypeptide(L)'
;RNTNIGQAAKRVNGSVLLPGETFSLNDTVGERTAANGFAGGYVINGGALVKELGGGVSQAATTLFNAAFFAGFEDVEHKPHSLYFSRYPAGREATVYYGSVDLRFKNNTKYPAIIQGFIDPSSGGKRGTVTFRVWSTKTWDRIESSELVKSDYYSGGTRVSTAHNCEPQSAQQGFTVNYKRLFYKGGKVVKSEPFRWQYNAGDRIVCE
;
A
#
# COMPACT_ATOMS: atom_id res chain seq x y z
N ARG A 1 -13.07 -7.08 -6.57
CA ARG A 1 -12.14 -6.05 -6.12
C ARG A 1 -12.84 -4.96 -5.30
N ASN A 2 -13.96 -4.39 -5.79
CA ASN A 2 -14.76 -3.42 -5.02
C ASN A 2 -15.13 -3.98 -3.64
N THR A 3 -15.55 -5.25 -3.56
CA THR A 3 -15.89 -5.94 -2.32
C THR A 3 -14.75 -5.89 -1.31
N ASN A 4 -13.55 -6.31 -1.71
CA ASN A 4 -12.41 -6.42 -0.80
C ASN A 4 -11.90 -5.05 -0.33
N ILE A 5 -11.82 -4.08 -1.25
CA ILE A 5 -11.44 -2.69 -0.91
C ILE A 5 -12.51 -2.07 0.01
N GLY A 6 -13.80 -2.32 -0.27
CA GLY A 6 -14.91 -1.84 0.54
C GLY A 6 -14.91 -2.43 1.95
N GLN A 7 -14.63 -3.73 2.09
CA GLN A 7 -14.50 -4.38 3.40
C GLN A 7 -13.35 -3.77 4.21
N ALA A 8 -12.19 -3.57 3.58
CA ALA A 8 -11.06 -2.93 4.25
C ALA A 8 -11.40 -1.50 4.68
N ALA A 9 -11.94 -0.68 3.78
CA ALA A 9 -12.32 0.70 4.09
C ALA A 9 -13.37 0.78 5.20
N LYS A 10 -14.40 -0.07 5.16
CA LYS A 10 -15.46 -0.13 6.17
C LYS A 10 -14.93 -0.48 7.56
N ARG A 11 -14.01 -1.45 7.65
CA ARG A 11 -13.45 -1.89 8.93
C ARG A 11 -12.46 -0.89 9.52
N VAL A 12 -11.73 -0.15 8.68
CA VAL A 12 -10.82 0.93 9.09
C VAL A 12 -11.59 2.19 9.49
N ASN A 13 -12.79 2.41 8.90
CA ASN A 13 -13.56 3.62 9.16
C ASN A 13 -13.98 3.72 10.62
N GLY A 14 -13.69 4.86 11.26
CA GLY A 14 -13.99 5.13 12.67
C GLY A 14 -12.92 4.65 13.65
N SER A 15 -11.79 4.08 13.18
CA SER A 15 -10.67 3.73 14.05
C SER A 15 -10.15 4.97 14.76
N VAL A 16 -10.05 4.90 16.08
CA VAL A 16 -9.48 5.94 16.94
C VAL A 16 -8.09 5.51 17.38
N LEU A 17 -7.12 6.41 17.27
CA LEU A 17 -5.77 6.22 17.78
C LEU A 17 -5.48 7.28 18.84
N LEU A 18 -5.32 6.86 20.08
CA LEU A 18 -4.84 7.74 21.15
C LEU A 18 -3.33 8.04 20.97
N PRO A 19 -2.81 9.09 21.63
CA PRO A 19 -1.38 9.36 21.64
C PRO A 19 -0.56 8.15 22.05
N GLY A 20 0.41 7.77 21.23
CA GLY A 20 1.28 6.61 21.46
C GLY A 20 0.74 5.26 20.98
N GLU A 21 -0.50 5.17 20.54
CA GLU A 21 -1.07 3.92 20.03
C GLU A 21 -0.60 3.62 18.60
N THR A 22 -0.43 2.33 18.34
CA THR A 22 -0.09 1.80 17.01
C THR A 22 -1.31 1.18 16.36
N PHE A 23 -1.60 1.60 15.14
CA PHE A 23 -2.58 0.97 14.26
C PHE A 23 -1.97 -0.24 13.57
N SER A 24 -2.74 -1.32 13.42
CA SER A 24 -2.44 -2.48 12.59
C SER A 24 -3.60 -2.72 11.61
N LEU A 25 -3.29 -2.79 10.32
CA LEU A 25 -4.30 -3.06 9.31
C LEU A 25 -4.76 -4.53 9.37
N ASN A 26 -3.85 -5.46 9.66
CA ASN A 26 -4.20 -6.87 9.79
C ASN A 26 -5.13 -7.12 10.98
N ASP A 27 -4.85 -6.53 12.14
CA ASP A 27 -5.70 -6.65 13.31
C ASP A 27 -7.08 -6.01 13.10
N THR A 28 -7.12 -4.83 12.45
CA THR A 28 -8.36 -4.09 12.19
C THR A 28 -9.23 -4.77 11.13
N VAL A 29 -8.63 -5.27 10.07
CA VAL A 29 -9.36 -5.85 8.93
C VAL A 29 -9.62 -7.34 9.11
N GLY A 30 -8.78 -8.03 9.88
CA GLY A 30 -8.87 -9.46 10.14
C GLY A 30 -8.48 -10.31 8.93
N GLU A 31 -8.62 -11.61 9.07
CA GLU A 31 -8.30 -12.58 8.01
C GLU A 31 -9.20 -12.43 6.79
N ARG A 32 -8.61 -12.56 5.59
CA ARG A 32 -9.29 -12.35 4.30
C ARG A 32 -9.98 -13.64 3.84
N THR A 33 -10.99 -14.09 4.57
CA THR A 33 -11.78 -15.28 4.27
C THR A 33 -13.13 -14.93 3.64
N ALA A 34 -13.76 -15.91 2.99
CA ALA A 34 -15.13 -15.74 2.47
C ALA A 34 -16.13 -15.49 3.62
N ALA A 35 -15.95 -16.15 4.78
CA ALA A 35 -16.77 -15.94 5.97
C ALA A 35 -16.67 -14.49 6.48
N ASN A 36 -15.52 -13.84 6.32
CA ASN A 36 -15.28 -12.43 6.64
C ASN A 36 -15.74 -11.47 5.52
N GLY A 37 -16.42 -11.97 4.47
CA GLY A 37 -16.98 -11.18 3.38
C GLY A 37 -15.97 -10.80 2.29
N PHE A 38 -14.82 -11.48 2.21
CA PHE A 38 -13.85 -11.27 1.14
C PHE A 38 -14.12 -12.19 -0.05
N ALA A 39 -13.84 -11.67 -1.25
CA ALA A 39 -14.00 -12.39 -2.51
C ALA A 39 -12.63 -12.67 -3.15
N GLY A 40 -12.60 -13.58 -4.13
CA GLY A 40 -11.42 -13.82 -4.94
C GLY A 40 -10.99 -12.57 -5.71
N GLY A 41 -9.69 -12.40 -5.85
CA GLY A 41 -9.07 -11.31 -6.60
C GLY A 41 -7.62 -11.63 -6.93
N TYR A 42 -7.00 -10.83 -7.79
CA TYR A 42 -5.58 -11.04 -8.12
C TYR A 42 -4.68 -10.54 -6.99
N VAL A 43 -3.73 -11.39 -6.61
CA VAL A 43 -2.62 -11.10 -5.70
C VAL A 43 -1.31 -11.46 -6.37
N ILE A 44 -0.18 -10.99 -5.81
CA ILE A 44 1.15 -11.42 -6.23
C ILE A 44 1.61 -12.53 -5.30
N ASN A 45 1.92 -13.68 -5.86
CA ASN A 45 2.53 -14.78 -5.15
C ASN A 45 3.70 -15.32 -6.00
N GLY A 46 4.91 -15.45 -5.41
CA GLY A 46 6.10 -15.94 -6.10
C GLY A 46 6.51 -15.12 -7.34
N GLY A 47 6.18 -13.82 -7.40
CA GLY A 47 6.48 -12.96 -8.56
C GLY A 47 5.49 -13.10 -9.74
N ALA A 48 4.38 -13.83 -9.57
CA ALA A 48 3.32 -14.00 -10.56
C ALA A 48 1.96 -13.52 -10.02
N LEU A 49 1.06 -13.11 -10.92
CA LEU A 49 -0.33 -12.79 -10.57
C LEU A 49 -1.14 -14.08 -10.45
N VAL A 50 -1.72 -14.30 -9.29
CA VAL A 50 -2.60 -15.46 -9.00
C VAL A 50 -3.94 -14.99 -8.42
N LYS A 51 -4.98 -15.83 -8.53
CA LYS A 51 -6.27 -15.54 -7.88
C LYS A 51 -6.31 -16.13 -6.48
N GLU A 52 -6.45 -15.26 -5.47
CA GLU A 52 -6.63 -15.64 -4.07
C GLU A 52 -7.67 -14.75 -3.40
N LEU A 53 -8.14 -15.14 -2.20
CA LEU A 53 -9.04 -14.31 -1.41
C LEU A 53 -8.35 -13.02 -0.96
N GLY A 54 -9.07 -11.90 -0.95
CA GLY A 54 -8.54 -10.61 -0.50
C GLY A 54 -7.81 -9.78 -1.54
N GLY A 55 -7.73 -10.22 -2.80
CA GLY A 55 -7.11 -9.43 -3.87
C GLY A 55 -7.67 -8.01 -3.96
N GLY A 56 -6.78 -7.01 -3.96
CA GLY A 56 -7.11 -5.57 -3.96
C GLY A 56 -6.97 -4.88 -2.59
N VAL A 57 -6.84 -5.61 -1.47
CA VAL A 57 -6.65 -5.01 -0.12
C VAL A 57 -5.37 -4.17 -0.06
N SER A 58 -4.32 -4.55 -0.78
CA SER A 58 -3.09 -3.73 -0.90
C SER A 58 -3.34 -2.33 -1.48
N GLN A 59 -4.40 -2.13 -2.27
CA GLN A 59 -4.78 -0.78 -2.70
C GLN A 59 -5.33 0.06 -1.54
N ALA A 60 -6.12 -0.54 -0.66
CA ALA A 60 -6.57 0.11 0.56
C ALA A 60 -5.38 0.39 1.49
N ALA A 61 -4.48 -0.60 1.66
CA ALA A 61 -3.25 -0.44 2.44
C ALA A 61 -2.38 0.71 1.92
N THR A 62 -2.11 0.78 0.62
CA THR A 62 -1.34 1.87 0.01
C THR A 62 -2.00 3.23 0.24
N THR A 63 -3.31 3.33 0.09
CA THR A 63 -4.03 4.60 0.29
C THR A 63 -4.01 5.02 1.76
N LEU A 64 -4.19 4.08 2.68
CA LEU A 64 -4.12 4.32 4.12
C LEU A 64 -2.69 4.68 4.57
N PHE A 65 -1.67 4.00 4.05
CA PHE A 65 -0.27 4.36 4.29
C PHE A 65 0.01 5.81 3.91
N ASN A 66 -0.47 6.25 2.73
CA ASN A 66 -0.30 7.64 2.32
C ASN A 66 -1.05 8.62 3.24
N ALA A 67 -2.24 8.28 3.74
CA ALA A 67 -2.94 9.11 4.70
C ALA A 67 -2.13 9.25 6.02
N ALA A 68 -1.59 8.16 6.55
CA ALA A 68 -0.73 8.17 7.74
C ALA A 68 0.61 8.89 7.48
N PHE A 69 1.22 8.70 6.30
CA PHE A 69 2.45 9.37 5.86
C PHE A 69 2.29 10.89 5.88
N PHE A 70 1.23 11.42 5.26
CA PHE A 70 0.97 12.87 5.21
C PHE A 70 0.37 13.42 6.50
N ALA A 71 -0.18 12.57 7.39
CA ALA A 71 -0.52 12.96 8.77
C ALA A 71 0.73 13.11 9.66
N GLY A 72 1.88 12.55 9.23
CA GLY A 72 3.14 12.61 9.98
C GLY A 72 3.25 11.55 11.07
N PHE A 73 2.44 10.51 11.01
CA PHE A 73 2.53 9.39 11.94
C PHE A 73 3.83 8.60 11.74
N GLU A 74 4.33 8.01 12.82
CA GLU A 74 5.51 7.17 12.78
C GLU A 74 5.22 5.91 11.96
N ASP A 75 6.09 5.63 10.99
CA ASP A 75 6.05 4.41 10.21
C ASP A 75 6.66 3.26 11.03
N VAL A 76 5.84 2.31 11.43
CA VAL A 76 6.28 1.16 12.25
C VAL A 76 6.56 -0.04 11.36
N GLU A 77 5.68 -0.29 10.39
CA GLU A 77 5.83 -1.39 9.42
C GLU A 77 5.07 -1.05 8.15
N HIS A 78 5.75 -0.97 7.05
CA HIS A 78 5.15 -1.06 5.72
C HIS A 78 6.11 -1.75 4.76
N LYS A 79 5.56 -2.41 3.77
CA LYS A 79 6.33 -3.10 2.74
C LYS A 79 5.74 -2.80 1.38
N PRO A 80 6.47 -2.14 0.46
CA PRO A 80 6.07 -2.05 -0.94
C PRO A 80 6.01 -3.43 -1.60
N HIS A 81 5.33 -3.54 -2.73
CA HIS A 81 5.32 -4.79 -3.49
C HIS A 81 6.73 -5.13 -3.99
N SER A 82 6.98 -6.42 -4.22
CA SER A 82 8.25 -6.89 -4.81
C SER A 82 8.40 -6.48 -6.29
N LEU A 83 7.29 -6.41 -7.03
CA LEU A 83 7.20 -5.91 -8.40
C LEU A 83 6.53 -4.53 -8.42
N TYR A 84 6.97 -3.65 -9.28
CA TYR A 84 6.41 -2.30 -9.39
C TYR A 84 5.08 -2.28 -10.15
N PHE A 85 4.09 -1.62 -9.58
CA PHE A 85 2.83 -1.30 -10.24
C PHE A 85 2.70 0.20 -10.47
N SER A 86 2.60 0.61 -11.73
CA SER A 86 2.52 2.02 -12.13
C SER A 86 1.32 2.78 -11.54
N ARG A 87 0.31 2.07 -11.01
CA ARG A 87 -0.84 2.67 -10.32
C ARG A 87 -0.49 3.25 -8.95
N TYR A 88 0.66 2.87 -8.37
CA TYR A 88 1.10 3.32 -7.06
C TYR A 88 2.32 4.23 -7.18
N PRO A 89 2.48 5.20 -6.27
CA PRO A 89 3.73 5.97 -6.19
C PRO A 89 4.86 5.04 -5.77
N ALA A 90 5.94 4.99 -6.56
CA ALA A 90 7.06 4.07 -6.35
C ALA A 90 7.63 4.22 -4.92
N GLY A 91 7.76 3.09 -4.21
CA GLY A 91 8.25 3.02 -2.83
C GLY A 91 7.27 3.55 -1.78
N ARG A 92 6.34 4.45 -2.13
CA ARG A 92 5.34 4.99 -1.21
C ARG A 92 4.01 4.24 -1.37
N GLU A 93 4.09 2.95 -1.25
CA GLU A 93 2.98 2.00 -1.32
C GLU A 93 3.09 0.94 -0.21
N ALA A 94 2.04 0.19 0.04
CA ALA A 94 2.05 -0.90 0.99
C ALA A 94 1.30 -2.11 0.45
N THR A 95 1.93 -3.29 0.53
CA THR A 95 1.26 -4.59 0.41
C THR A 95 1.01 -5.15 1.79
N VAL A 96 0.00 -6.01 1.90
CA VAL A 96 -0.32 -6.71 3.14
C VAL A 96 -0.69 -8.15 2.85
N TYR A 97 -0.27 -9.03 3.76
CA TYR A 97 -0.63 -10.45 3.76
C TYR A 97 -0.89 -10.89 5.20
N TYR A 98 -2.09 -11.40 5.47
CA TYR A 98 -2.49 -11.75 6.84
C TYR A 98 -1.51 -12.77 7.46
N GLY A 99 -1.07 -12.46 8.68
CA GLY A 99 -0.14 -13.29 9.43
C GLY A 99 1.35 -13.14 9.07
N SER A 100 1.71 -12.33 8.03
CA SER A 100 3.12 -12.20 7.64
C SER A 100 3.59 -10.81 7.22
N VAL A 101 2.72 -9.98 6.63
CA VAL A 101 3.07 -8.62 6.20
C VAL A 101 1.93 -7.70 6.60
N ASP A 102 2.23 -6.69 7.39
CA ASP A 102 1.25 -5.72 7.88
C ASP A 102 1.55 -4.30 7.41
N LEU A 103 0.57 -3.44 7.59
CA LEU A 103 0.73 -1.99 7.59
C LEU A 103 0.47 -1.51 9.00
N ARG A 104 1.52 -1.00 9.64
CA ARG A 104 1.46 -0.49 11.02
C ARG A 104 2.05 0.91 11.08
N PHE A 105 1.35 1.81 11.75
CA PHE A 105 1.82 3.16 12.01
C PHE A 105 1.36 3.61 13.40
N LYS A 106 2.14 4.50 14.02
CA LYS A 106 1.91 4.95 15.39
C LYS A 106 1.53 6.43 15.41
N ASN A 107 0.49 6.75 16.18
CA ASN A 107 0.19 8.13 16.51
C ASN A 107 1.22 8.66 17.51
N ASN A 108 2.30 9.23 17.01
CA ASN A 108 3.38 9.84 17.80
C ASN A 108 3.11 11.31 18.15
N THR A 109 1.87 11.76 18.03
CA THR A 109 1.44 13.11 18.38
C THR A 109 0.87 13.16 19.82
N LYS A 110 0.57 14.36 20.31
CA LYS A 110 -0.08 14.59 21.60
C LYS A 110 -1.61 14.52 21.55
N TYR A 111 -2.18 14.34 20.36
CA TYR A 111 -3.62 14.46 20.12
C TYR A 111 -4.18 13.15 19.61
N PRO A 112 -5.41 12.79 19.99
CA PRO A 112 -6.09 11.65 19.41
C PRO A 112 -6.34 11.88 17.92
N ALA A 113 -6.42 10.79 17.15
CA ALA A 113 -6.74 10.82 15.74
C ALA A 113 -7.87 9.86 15.42
N ILE A 114 -8.68 10.20 14.41
CA ILE A 114 -9.72 9.34 13.86
C ILE A 114 -9.41 9.09 12.39
N ILE A 115 -9.51 7.83 11.98
CA ILE A 115 -9.35 7.43 10.58
C ILE A 115 -10.73 7.25 9.96
N GLN A 116 -11.01 7.99 8.91
CA GLN A 116 -12.20 7.85 8.08
C GLN A 116 -11.84 7.10 6.80
N GLY A 117 -12.62 6.06 6.44
CA GLY A 117 -12.41 5.28 5.24
C GLY A 117 -13.72 5.01 4.50
N PHE A 118 -13.74 5.23 3.18
CA PHE A 118 -14.90 4.95 2.34
C PHE A 118 -14.50 4.69 0.90
N ILE A 119 -15.41 4.10 0.13
CA ILE A 119 -15.24 3.86 -1.31
C ILE A 119 -16.38 4.49 -2.11
N ASP A 120 -16.06 4.89 -3.34
CA ASP A 120 -16.99 5.07 -4.44
C ASP A 120 -16.73 3.90 -5.41
N PRO A 121 -17.60 2.88 -5.49
CA PRO A 121 -17.30 1.67 -6.24
C PRO A 121 -17.27 1.91 -7.74
N SER A 122 -16.43 1.17 -8.46
CA SER A 122 -16.43 1.19 -9.93
C SER A 122 -17.69 0.54 -10.46
N SER A 123 -18.32 1.16 -11.46
CA SER A 123 -19.52 0.65 -12.14
C SER A 123 -19.67 1.27 -13.53
N GLY A 124 -20.21 0.52 -14.49
CA GLY A 124 -20.61 1.05 -15.80
C GLY A 124 -19.48 1.80 -16.55
N GLY A 125 -18.23 1.33 -16.46
CA GLY A 125 -17.07 2.00 -17.07
C GLY A 125 -16.46 3.14 -16.23
N LYS A 126 -17.13 3.58 -15.15
CA LYS A 126 -16.58 4.55 -14.19
C LYS A 126 -15.55 3.88 -13.29
N ARG A 127 -14.38 4.53 -13.13
CA ARG A 127 -13.36 4.10 -12.17
C ARG A 127 -13.85 4.37 -10.74
N GLY A 128 -13.71 3.38 -9.85
CA GLY A 128 -13.96 3.57 -8.43
C GLY A 128 -12.79 4.23 -7.73
N THR A 129 -13.06 4.75 -6.54
CA THR A 129 -12.04 5.35 -5.65
C THR A 129 -12.15 4.76 -4.24
N VAL A 130 -11.03 4.70 -3.55
CA VAL A 130 -10.94 4.48 -2.11
C VAL A 130 -10.30 5.71 -1.48
N THR A 131 -10.88 6.19 -0.39
CA THR A 131 -10.40 7.39 0.30
C THR A 131 -10.19 7.07 1.77
N PHE A 132 -9.04 7.48 2.30
CA PHE A 132 -8.79 7.55 3.73
C PHE A 132 -8.42 8.97 4.13
N ARG A 133 -8.95 9.40 5.28
CA ARG A 133 -8.66 10.70 5.89
C ARG A 133 -8.27 10.48 7.33
N VAL A 134 -7.27 11.22 7.78
CA VAL A 134 -6.89 11.29 9.19
C VAL A 134 -7.34 12.64 9.74
N TRP A 135 -8.15 12.60 10.77
CA TRP A 135 -8.64 13.77 11.48
C TRP A 135 -7.95 13.85 12.83
N SER A 136 -7.23 14.94 13.08
CA SER A 136 -6.52 15.21 14.32
C SER A 136 -6.17 16.69 14.42
N THR A 137 -5.60 17.11 15.54
CA THR A 137 -5.01 18.45 15.68
C THR A 137 -3.72 18.52 14.88
N LYS A 138 -3.59 19.55 14.05
CA LYS A 138 -2.45 19.76 13.16
C LYS A 138 -1.16 20.00 13.97
N THR A 139 -0.16 19.15 13.75
CA THR A 139 1.14 19.24 14.44
C THR A 139 2.20 19.94 13.57
N TRP A 140 2.12 19.75 12.24
CA TRP A 140 3.05 20.27 11.24
C TRP A 140 2.33 21.25 10.31
N ASP A 141 3.02 22.26 9.79
CA ASP A 141 2.41 23.19 8.84
C ASP A 141 2.03 22.46 7.57
N ARG A 142 2.90 21.59 7.08
CA ARG A 142 2.67 20.63 6.00
C ARG A 142 3.68 19.49 6.06
N ILE A 143 3.34 18.39 5.42
CA ILE A 143 4.22 17.25 5.18
C ILE A 143 4.22 16.97 3.69
N GLU A 144 5.40 16.79 3.11
CA GLU A 144 5.58 16.56 1.69
C GLU A 144 6.43 15.31 1.45
N SER A 145 6.28 14.73 0.28
CA SER A 145 7.24 13.78 -0.28
C SER A 145 8.20 14.53 -1.18
N SER A 146 9.49 14.29 -1.05
CA SER A 146 10.41 14.67 -2.10
C SER A 146 10.08 13.94 -3.40
N GLU A 147 10.75 14.29 -4.49
CA GLU A 147 10.74 13.50 -5.72
C GLU A 147 11.08 12.04 -5.45
N LEU A 148 10.41 11.13 -6.19
CA LEU A 148 10.66 9.69 -6.14
C LEU A 148 11.75 9.35 -7.17
N VAL A 149 13.01 9.42 -6.75
CA VAL A 149 14.17 9.24 -7.63
C VAL A 149 14.39 7.75 -7.86
N LYS A 150 14.29 7.32 -9.13
CA LYS A 150 14.54 5.94 -9.56
C LYS A 150 15.95 5.78 -10.11
N SER A 151 16.62 4.70 -9.74
CA SER A 151 18.00 4.37 -10.16
C SER A 151 18.19 2.85 -10.24
N ASP A 152 19.39 2.42 -10.61
CA ASP A 152 19.82 1.01 -10.57
C ASP A 152 18.86 0.09 -11.30
N TYR A 153 18.49 0.45 -12.55
CA TYR A 153 17.60 -0.37 -13.37
C TYR A 153 18.30 -1.65 -13.82
N TYR A 154 17.54 -2.76 -13.77
CA TYR A 154 18.00 -4.05 -14.28
C TYR A 154 16.83 -4.83 -14.89
N SER A 155 17.13 -5.72 -15.82
CA SER A 155 16.13 -6.51 -16.54
C SER A 155 15.93 -7.88 -15.89
N GLY A 156 14.72 -8.40 -15.97
CA GLY A 156 14.43 -9.81 -15.70
C GLY A 156 14.87 -10.70 -16.87
N GLY A 157 14.80 -12.01 -16.63
CA GLY A 157 15.07 -13.04 -17.62
C GLY A 157 13.85 -13.42 -18.45
N THR A 158 13.94 -14.59 -19.09
CA THR A 158 12.81 -15.26 -19.70
C THR A 158 12.65 -16.64 -19.04
N ARG A 159 11.43 -16.98 -18.68
CA ARG A 159 11.07 -18.27 -18.10
C ARG A 159 9.97 -18.93 -18.94
N VAL A 160 10.18 -20.18 -19.32
CA VAL A 160 9.17 -21.01 -19.96
C VAL A 160 8.37 -21.73 -18.87
N SER A 161 7.06 -21.78 -19.02
CA SER A 161 6.16 -22.48 -18.12
C SER A 161 5.27 -23.45 -18.88
N THR A 162 5.23 -24.70 -18.45
CA THR A 162 4.34 -25.75 -18.97
C THR A 162 3.11 -25.97 -18.10
N ALA A 163 2.85 -25.08 -17.12
CA ALA A 163 1.70 -25.17 -16.25
C ALA A 163 0.40 -24.99 -17.06
N HIS A 164 -0.59 -25.88 -16.84
CA HIS A 164 -1.88 -25.85 -17.55
C HIS A 164 -2.63 -24.52 -17.46
N ASN A 165 -2.42 -23.76 -16.39
CA ASN A 165 -2.99 -22.44 -16.14
C ASN A 165 -1.98 -21.31 -16.32
N CYS A 166 -0.94 -21.52 -17.14
CA CYS A 166 0.05 -20.50 -17.43
C CYS A 166 -0.60 -19.28 -18.10
N GLU A 167 -0.28 -18.10 -17.59
CA GLU A 167 -0.61 -16.81 -18.21
C GLU A 167 0.69 -16.14 -18.68
N PRO A 168 0.85 -15.84 -19.98
CA PRO A 168 2.06 -15.19 -20.49
C PRO A 168 2.18 -13.78 -19.92
N GLN A 169 3.40 -13.39 -19.54
CA GLN A 169 3.70 -12.09 -18.96
C GLN A 169 4.89 -11.44 -19.67
N SER A 170 4.82 -10.12 -19.85
CA SER A 170 5.95 -9.35 -20.36
C SER A 170 6.99 -9.15 -19.26
N ALA A 171 8.26 -9.09 -19.65
CA ALA A 171 9.32 -8.71 -18.74
C ALA A 171 9.09 -7.30 -18.17
N GLN A 172 9.48 -7.10 -16.92
CA GLN A 172 9.42 -5.81 -16.25
C GLN A 172 10.78 -5.49 -15.63
N GLN A 173 11.23 -4.25 -15.78
CA GLN A 173 12.47 -3.83 -15.13
C GLN A 173 12.31 -3.69 -13.63
N GLY A 174 13.33 -4.16 -12.89
CA GLY A 174 13.57 -3.81 -11.50
C GLY A 174 14.32 -2.50 -11.41
N PHE A 175 14.19 -1.82 -10.27
CA PHE A 175 14.90 -0.57 -9.98
C PHE A 175 14.88 -0.25 -8.50
N THR A 176 15.78 0.64 -8.07
CA THR A 176 15.76 1.23 -6.75
C THR A 176 15.01 2.57 -6.79
N VAL A 177 14.22 2.87 -5.76
CA VAL A 177 13.63 4.19 -5.56
C VAL A 177 14.06 4.76 -4.21
N ASN A 178 14.43 6.04 -4.20
CA ASN A 178 14.77 6.81 -3.01
C ASN A 178 13.90 8.05 -2.94
N TYR A 179 13.40 8.37 -1.76
CA TYR A 179 12.67 9.61 -1.49
C TYR A 179 12.76 9.98 -0.01
N LYS A 180 12.25 11.16 0.35
CA LYS A 180 12.20 11.66 1.73
C LYS A 180 10.81 12.15 2.08
N ARG A 181 10.39 11.92 3.31
CA ARG A 181 9.28 12.63 3.93
C ARG A 181 9.82 13.89 4.61
N LEU A 182 9.27 15.04 4.23
CA LEU A 182 9.73 16.36 4.67
C LEU A 182 8.67 16.98 5.57
N PHE A 183 9.05 17.40 6.77
CA PHE A 183 8.18 18.01 7.76
C PHE A 183 8.49 19.50 7.85
N TYR A 184 7.47 20.33 7.66
CA TYR A 184 7.61 21.77 7.65
C TYR A 184 7.03 22.43 8.89
N LYS A 185 7.75 23.42 9.42
CA LYS A 185 7.31 24.32 10.48
C LYS A 185 7.94 25.71 10.27
N GLY A 186 7.10 26.78 10.37
CA GLY A 186 7.57 28.14 10.08
C GLY A 186 8.09 28.32 8.66
N GLY A 187 7.50 27.59 7.68
CA GLY A 187 7.93 27.63 6.28
C GLY A 187 9.21 26.88 5.94
N LYS A 188 9.87 26.26 6.92
CA LYS A 188 11.17 25.57 6.75
C LYS A 188 11.02 24.06 7.00
N VAL A 189 11.86 23.25 6.34
CA VAL A 189 11.99 21.82 6.66
C VAL A 189 12.73 21.71 8.00
N VAL A 190 12.05 21.14 9.00
CA VAL A 190 12.60 20.95 10.35
C VAL A 190 12.95 19.50 10.65
N LYS A 191 12.40 18.54 9.86
CA LYS A 191 12.70 17.11 9.97
C LYS A 191 12.60 16.49 8.59
N SER A 192 13.43 15.49 8.34
CA SER A 192 13.45 14.70 7.11
C SER A 192 13.66 13.22 7.43
N GLU A 193 12.86 12.36 6.82
CA GLU A 193 12.96 10.91 6.98
C GLU A 193 13.21 10.28 5.60
N PRO A 194 14.33 9.55 5.41
CA PRO A 194 14.65 8.90 4.15
C PRO A 194 13.91 7.57 4.02
N PHE A 195 13.50 7.24 2.79
CA PHE A 195 12.94 5.97 2.39
C PHE A 195 13.68 5.43 1.17
N ARG A 196 13.88 4.12 1.13
CA ARG A 196 14.48 3.40 0.02
C ARG A 196 13.78 2.08 -0.17
N TRP A 197 13.49 1.74 -1.44
CA TRP A 197 12.97 0.44 -1.80
C TRP A 197 13.57 -0.04 -3.11
N GLN A 198 13.78 -1.35 -3.24
CA GLN A 198 14.22 -1.99 -4.46
C GLN A 198 13.12 -2.90 -4.99
N TYR A 199 12.65 -2.63 -6.19
CA TYR A 199 11.73 -3.50 -6.90
C TYR A 199 12.48 -4.57 -7.67
N ASN A 200 11.99 -5.80 -7.59
CA ASN A 200 12.52 -6.89 -8.39
C ASN A 200 12.17 -6.69 -9.87
N ALA A 201 13.04 -7.17 -10.75
CA ALA A 201 12.67 -7.36 -12.13
C ALA A 201 11.70 -8.54 -12.26
N GLY A 202 10.69 -8.40 -13.12
CA GLY A 202 9.81 -9.49 -13.51
C GLY A 202 10.30 -10.18 -14.76
N ASP A 203 10.34 -11.51 -14.77
CA ASP A 203 10.67 -12.30 -15.94
C ASP A 203 9.57 -12.21 -17.01
N ARG A 204 9.97 -12.31 -18.28
CA ARG A 204 9.06 -12.68 -19.35
C ARG A 204 8.62 -14.14 -19.13
N ILE A 205 7.32 -14.37 -19.07
CA ILE A 205 6.77 -15.75 -18.99
C ILE A 205 6.24 -16.14 -20.36
N VAL A 206 6.77 -17.25 -20.90
CA VAL A 206 6.32 -17.89 -22.13
C VAL A 206 5.64 -19.19 -21.74
N CYS A 207 4.40 -19.39 -22.22
CA CYS A 207 3.63 -20.61 -21.96
C CYS A 207 3.79 -21.58 -23.13
N GLU A 208 4.10 -22.86 -22.85
CA GLU A 208 4.20 -24.00 -23.77
C GLU A 208 3.19 -25.08 -23.43
#